data_845c83e16b2e27f4a818047816d98134
#
_entry.id   845c83e16b2e27f4a818047816d98134
#
_cell.length_a   1.000
_cell.length_b   1.000
_cell.length_c   1.000
_cell.angle_alpha   90.00
_cell.angle_beta   90.00
_cell.angle_gamma   90.00
#
_symmetry.space_group_name_H-M   'P 1'
#
loop_
_entity.id
_entity.type
_entity.pdbx_description
1 polymer ?
#
loop_
_entity_poly.entity_id
_entity_poly.type
_entity_poly.pdbx_seq_one_letter_code
_entity_poly.pdbx_strand_id
1 'polypeptide(L)'
;YGYTNLDLFGKRANIKLGRHVVSWGESLFFPNISMAQGPLDGSRANVPGTEIKEIMLPEDQVSLSWQLSPKTTLLANYQFAWHPTLIDAPGSYLARSDIIGPGGKCLGDWVGGNNPNAVCSFFPFDTNQLPEGPNAAVAIGAVGGPDILPKQVGSGGIGLRQRISEETELGFYYLRYNERIPLPAIRYNDPAVIGARS
;
A
#
# COMPACT_ATOMS: atom_id res chain seq x y z
N TYR A 1 -9.97 2.06 19.67
CA TYR A 1 -11.10 1.24 19.25
C TYR A 1 -11.94 0.77 20.44
N GLY A 2 -13.24 0.58 20.20
CA GLY A 2 -14.14 -0.08 21.15
C GLY A 2 -14.41 -1.52 20.69
N TYR A 3 -14.68 -2.40 21.64
CA TYR A 3 -15.11 -3.75 21.34
C TYR A 3 -16.24 -4.18 22.26
N THR A 4 -17.09 -5.05 21.76
CA THR A 4 -18.15 -5.65 22.55
C THR A 4 -18.29 -7.13 22.20
N ASN A 5 -18.64 -7.91 23.20
CA ASN A 5 -18.99 -9.31 23.04
C ASN A 5 -20.50 -9.43 23.15
N LEU A 6 -21.13 -10.01 22.15
CA LEU A 6 -22.57 -10.20 22.08
C LEU A 6 -22.88 -11.68 21.95
N ASP A 7 -23.98 -12.09 22.55
CA ASP A 7 -24.55 -13.41 22.31
C ASP A 7 -25.64 -13.28 21.23
N LEU A 8 -25.29 -13.61 20.01
CA LEU A 8 -26.19 -13.63 18.87
C LEU A 8 -26.73 -15.06 18.66
N PHE A 9 -28.02 -15.23 18.85
CA PHE A 9 -28.68 -16.55 18.73
C PHE A 9 -28.06 -17.65 19.60
N GLY A 10 -27.65 -17.30 20.84
CA GLY A 10 -26.98 -18.22 21.76
C GLY A 10 -25.55 -18.58 21.39
N LYS A 11 -24.92 -17.79 20.54
CA LYS A 11 -23.52 -17.98 20.07
C LYS A 11 -22.73 -16.70 20.22
N ARG A 12 -21.46 -16.86 20.56
CA ARG A 12 -20.57 -15.73 20.82
C ARG A 12 -20.21 -14.99 19.54
N ALA A 13 -20.41 -13.69 19.56
CA ALA A 13 -19.96 -12.76 18.54
C ALA A 13 -19.09 -11.67 19.19
N ASN A 14 -17.98 -11.34 18.58
CA ASN A 14 -17.14 -10.21 18.96
C ASN A 14 -17.17 -9.18 17.84
N ILE A 15 -17.54 -7.95 18.20
CA ILE A 15 -17.54 -6.81 17.29
C ILE A 15 -16.49 -5.82 17.78
N LYS A 16 -15.65 -5.34 16.86
CA LYS A 16 -14.70 -4.25 17.10
C LYS A 16 -15.02 -3.11 16.15
N LEU A 17 -15.03 -1.88 16.67
CA LEU A 17 -15.28 -0.66 15.92
C LEU A 17 -14.20 0.38 16.22
N GLY A 18 -13.72 1.05 15.19
CA GLY A 18 -12.71 2.09 15.25
C GLY A 18 -11.37 1.64 14.68
N ARG A 19 -10.31 2.33 15.06
CA ARG A 19 -8.99 2.13 14.49
C ARG A 19 -8.30 0.90 15.07
N HIS A 20 -8.23 -0.17 14.31
CA HIS A 20 -7.58 -1.43 14.71
C HIS A 20 -7.03 -2.20 13.50
N VAL A 21 -6.21 -3.18 13.79
CA VAL A 21 -5.67 -4.09 12.77
C VAL A 21 -6.58 -5.32 12.66
N VAL A 22 -6.89 -5.70 11.41
CA VAL A 22 -7.50 -6.99 11.07
C VAL A 22 -6.48 -7.74 10.21
N SER A 23 -6.22 -8.98 10.55
CA SER A 23 -5.36 -9.86 9.79
C SER A 23 -6.00 -11.23 9.70
N TRP A 24 -6.39 -11.63 8.49
CA TRP A 24 -6.96 -12.94 8.21
C TRP A 24 -6.03 -13.74 7.33
N GLY A 25 -6.02 -15.04 7.58
CA GLY A 25 -5.22 -15.96 6.79
C GLY A 25 -3.74 -15.91 7.19
N GLU A 26 -3.15 -17.07 7.17
CA GLU A 26 -1.72 -17.28 7.32
C GLU A 26 -1.19 -17.64 5.94
N SER A 27 -0.48 -16.73 5.31
CA SER A 27 0.09 -16.96 3.99
C SER A 27 1.60 -17.04 4.13
N LEU A 28 2.13 -18.24 3.91
CA LEU A 28 3.57 -18.46 3.97
C LEU A 28 4.30 -17.95 2.73
N PHE A 29 3.66 -18.05 1.54
CA PHE A 29 4.26 -17.72 0.26
C PHE A 29 3.65 -16.50 -0.44
N PHE A 30 2.38 -16.21 -0.16
CA PHE A 30 1.64 -15.12 -0.78
C PHE A 30 0.98 -14.24 0.30
N PRO A 31 1.66 -13.25 0.84
CA PRO A 31 1.17 -12.43 1.96
C PRO A 31 -0.03 -11.54 1.61
N ASN A 32 -0.51 -11.57 0.36
CA ASN A 32 -1.50 -10.64 -0.16
C ASN A 32 -2.81 -10.58 0.63
N ILE A 33 -3.31 -11.69 1.17
CA ILE A 33 -4.58 -11.69 1.90
C ILE A 33 -4.45 -10.93 3.23
N SER A 34 -3.37 -11.13 3.96
CA SER A 34 -3.12 -10.43 5.22
C SER A 34 -2.72 -8.97 4.99
N MET A 35 -1.92 -8.70 3.96
CA MET A 35 -1.46 -7.35 3.62
C MET A 35 -2.55 -6.46 3.00
N ALA A 36 -3.55 -7.05 2.34
CA ALA A 36 -4.66 -6.31 1.73
C ALA A 36 -5.60 -5.65 2.76
N GLN A 37 -5.56 -6.07 4.02
CA GLN A 37 -6.53 -5.66 5.04
C GLN A 37 -6.16 -4.37 5.76
N GLY A 38 -4.96 -3.85 5.60
CA GLY A 38 -4.53 -2.59 6.21
C GLY A 38 -3.28 -2.01 5.56
N PRO A 39 -2.97 -0.74 5.81
CA PRO A 39 -1.72 -0.15 5.38
C PRO A 39 -0.55 -0.74 6.16
N LEU A 40 0.63 -0.67 5.59
CA LEU A 40 1.87 -1.15 6.18
C LEU A 40 2.84 0.02 6.42
N ASP A 41 3.71 -0.13 7.39
CA ASP A 41 4.87 0.73 7.57
C ASP A 41 6.07 0.11 6.84
N GLY A 42 6.28 0.51 5.59
CA GLY A 42 7.37 0.01 4.75
C GLY A 42 8.74 0.44 5.26
N SER A 43 8.84 1.53 6.02
CA SER A 43 10.10 1.98 6.61
C SER A 43 10.61 0.99 7.66
N ARG A 44 9.71 0.40 8.41
CA ARG A 44 10.03 -0.64 9.39
C ARG A 44 10.28 -2.00 8.76
N ALA A 45 9.68 -2.28 7.61
CA ALA A 45 9.86 -3.56 6.92
C ALA A 45 11.32 -3.83 6.50
N ASN A 46 12.12 -2.78 6.37
CA ASN A 46 13.53 -2.89 6.02
C ASN A 46 14.46 -3.04 7.24
N VAL A 47 13.94 -2.93 8.45
CA VAL A 47 14.73 -3.08 9.68
C VAL A 47 14.88 -4.57 10.01
N PRO A 48 16.12 -5.08 10.13
CA PRO A 48 16.34 -6.49 10.48
C PRO A 48 15.70 -6.86 11.80
N GLY A 49 15.00 -8.00 11.83
CA GLY A 49 14.33 -8.52 13.03
C GLY A 49 12.90 -8.00 13.24
N THR A 50 12.37 -7.13 12.38
CA THR A 50 10.99 -6.67 12.48
C THR A 50 10.01 -7.76 12.06
N GLU A 51 9.01 -8.02 12.88
CA GLU A 51 7.95 -8.97 12.56
C GLU A 51 6.83 -8.29 11.74
N ILE A 52 6.14 -9.06 10.90
CA ILE A 52 5.04 -8.55 10.04
C ILE A 52 3.95 -7.86 10.86
N LYS A 53 3.63 -8.35 12.04
CA LYS A 53 2.63 -7.72 12.91
C LYS A 53 3.00 -6.32 13.40
N GLU A 54 4.30 -5.99 13.44
CA GLU A 54 4.82 -4.70 13.88
C GLU A 54 4.77 -3.64 12.78
N ILE A 55 4.72 -4.09 11.54
CA ILE A 55 4.60 -3.20 10.36
C ILE A 55 3.16 -2.95 9.94
N MET A 56 2.20 -3.71 10.46
CA MET A 56 0.79 -3.51 10.14
C MET A 56 0.24 -2.29 10.86
N LEU A 57 -0.25 -1.33 10.10
CA LEU A 57 -0.86 -0.11 10.64
C LEU A 57 -2.37 -0.30 10.81
N PRO A 58 -2.94 0.26 11.89
CA PRO A 58 -4.38 0.17 12.13
C PRO A 58 -5.17 1.04 11.16
N GLU A 59 -6.34 0.52 10.73
CA GLU A 59 -7.29 1.20 9.85
C GLU A 59 -8.62 1.44 10.55
N ASP A 60 -9.36 2.47 10.12
CA ASP A 60 -10.67 2.78 10.63
C ASP A 60 -11.70 1.82 10.03
N GLN A 61 -12.18 0.88 10.85
CA GLN A 61 -13.02 -0.21 10.39
C GLN A 61 -13.94 -0.78 11.46
N VAL A 62 -14.94 -1.53 11.02
CA VAL A 62 -15.69 -2.45 11.87
C VAL A 62 -15.29 -3.88 11.50
N SER A 63 -15.10 -4.72 12.50
CA SER A 63 -14.86 -6.14 12.30
C SER A 63 -15.74 -6.98 13.19
N LEU A 64 -16.17 -8.11 12.64
CA LEU A 64 -17.01 -9.10 13.29
C LEU A 64 -16.29 -10.45 13.28
N SER A 65 -16.30 -11.12 14.40
CA SER A 65 -15.95 -12.52 14.52
C SER A 65 -17.09 -13.24 15.23
N TRP A 66 -17.84 -14.08 14.51
CA TRP A 66 -19.01 -14.76 15.01
C TRP A 66 -18.84 -16.27 14.97
N GLN A 67 -18.90 -16.90 16.13
CA GLN A 67 -18.77 -18.34 16.28
C GLN A 67 -20.11 -19.01 15.96
N LEU A 68 -20.30 -19.49 14.73
CA LEU A 68 -21.54 -20.16 14.30
C LEU A 68 -21.70 -21.54 14.92
N SER A 69 -20.59 -22.26 15.16
CA SER A 69 -20.54 -23.54 15.83
C SER A 69 -19.20 -23.71 16.56
N PRO A 70 -19.01 -24.73 17.40
CA PRO A 70 -17.72 -25.01 18.03
C PRO A 70 -16.56 -25.17 17.03
N LYS A 71 -16.88 -25.48 15.77
CA LYS A 71 -15.91 -25.72 14.69
C LYS A 71 -15.95 -24.68 13.57
N THR A 72 -16.93 -23.76 13.57
CA THR A 72 -17.15 -22.82 12.46
C THR A 72 -17.18 -21.39 12.97
N THR A 73 -16.37 -20.52 12.39
CA THR A 73 -16.32 -19.09 12.70
C THR A 73 -16.52 -18.29 11.42
N LEU A 74 -17.47 -17.36 11.44
CA LEU A 74 -17.68 -16.35 10.42
C LEU A 74 -16.90 -15.09 10.79
N LEU A 75 -16.20 -14.53 9.81
CA LEU A 75 -15.45 -13.30 9.92
C LEU A 75 -16.02 -12.29 8.92
N ALA A 76 -16.11 -11.04 9.31
CA ALA A 76 -16.44 -9.96 8.41
C ALA A 76 -15.69 -8.69 8.81
N ASN A 77 -15.33 -7.85 7.85
CA ASN A 77 -14.85 -6.51 8.10
C ASN A 77 -15.32 -5.53 7.04
N TYR A 78 -15.41 -4.27 7.41
CA TYR A 78 -15.69 -3.17 6.50
C TYR A 78 -14.89 -1.94 6.94
N GLN A 79 -14.20 -1.32 5.98
CA GLN A 79 -13.32 -0.17 6.18
C GLN A 79 -14.04 1.12 5.79
N PHE A 80 -13.93 2.12 6.64
CA PHE A 80 -14.53 3.45 6.45
C PHE A 80 -13.54 4.45 5.86
N ALA A 81 -12.26 4.16 5.93
CA ALA A 81 -11.18 4.98 5.43
C ALA A 81 -10.20 4.14 4.62
N TRP A 82 -9.40 4.80 3.80
CA TRP A 82 -8.28 4.22 3.09
C TRP A 82 -7.05 5.08 3.32
N HIS A 83 -5.98 4.45 3.77
CA HIS A 83 -4.68 5.09 3.92
C HIS A 83 -3.64 4.31 3.09
N PRO A 84 -2.69 5.01 2.44
CA PRO A 84 -1.62 4.35 1.72
C PRO A 84 -0.66 3.64 2.67
N THR A 85 0.06 2.66 2.16
CA THR A 85 1.24 2.11 2.82
C THR A 85 2.31 3.20 2.94
N LEU A 86 2.91 3.33 4.12
CA LEU A 86 4.03 4.25 4.32
C LEU A 86 5.27 3.65 3.65
N ILE A 87 5.93 4.44 2.86
CA ILE A 87 7.19 4.10 2.21
C ILE A 87 8.24 5.14 2.56
N ASP A 88 9.48 4.72 2.54
CA ASP A 88 10.60 5.61 2.79
C ASP A 88 10.66 6.76 1.79
N ALA A 89 11.03 7.93 2.28
CA ALA A 89 11.32 9.05 1.40
C ALA A 89 12.57 8.73 0.55
N PRO A 90 12.60 9.11 -0.73
CA PRO A 90 13.77 8.99 -1.56
C PRO A 90 15.02 9.59 -0.90
N GLY A 91 16.13 8.88 -0.98
CA GLY A 91 17.40 9.30 -0.38
C GLY A 91 17.55 9.02 1.13
N SER A 92 16.55 8.40 1.78
CA SER A 92 16.70 7.91 3.15
C SER A 92 17.58 6.65 3.20
N TYR A 93 18.23 6.40 4.33
CA TYR A 93 19.25 5.34 4.48
C TYR A 93 18.75 3.93 4.14
N LEU A 94 17.48 3.64 4.42
CA LEU A 94 16.87 2.33 4.13
C LEU A 94 15.96 2.33 2.90
N ALA A 95 15.86 3.46 2.19
CA ALA A 95 15.05 3.53 0.98
C ALA A 95 15.60 2.57 -0.09
N ARG A 96 14.70 1.75 -0.63
CA ARG A 96 15.04 0.84 -1.73
C ARG A 96 14.82 1.46 -3.10
N SER A 97 14.23 2.64 -3.14
CA SER A 97 13.91 3.34 -4.37
C SER A 97 13.96 4.85 -4.15
N ASP A 98 14.65 5.53 -5.02
CA ASP A 98 14.69 7.00 -5.05
C ASP A 98 13.55 7.59 -5.90
N ILE A 99 12.68 6.74 -6.41
CA ILE A 99 11.67 7.07 -7.40
C ILE A 99 10.30 7.19 -6.75
N ILE A 100 9.98 6.28 -5.83
CA ILE A 100 8.65 6.12 -5.24
C ILE A 100 8.74 6.48 -3.77
N GLY A 101 7.90 7.43 -3.33
CA GLY A 101 7.83 7.85 -1.95
C GLY A 101 7.56 9.34 -1.79
N PRO A 102 7.30 9.80 -0.57
CA PRO A 102 7.07 11.20 -0.28
C PRO A 102 8.25 12.07 -0.72
N GLY A 103 8.01 12.99 -1.66
CA GLY A 103 9.05 13.87 -2.20
C GLY A 103 9.81 13.32 -3.42
N GLY A 104 9.47 12.13 -3.91
CA GLY A 104 9.98 11.61 -5.19
C GLY A 104 9.56 12.51 -6.34
N LYS A 105 10.54 13.00 -7.11
CA LYS A 105 10.29 13.93 -8.21
C LYS A 105 10.47 13.31 -9.58
N CYS A 106 11.20 12.20 -9.66
CA CYS A 106 11.71 11.72 -10.93
C CYS A 106 11.94 10.22 -10.91
N LEU A 107 11.60 9.58 -12.00
CA LEU A 107 11.96 8.20 -12.28
C LEU A 107 13.36 8.21 -12.92
N GLY A 108 14.41 8.13 -12.12
CA GLY A 108 15.81 8.30 -12.50
C GLY A 108 16.50 9.32 -11.62
N ASP A 109 17.70 9.71 -12.01
CA ASP A 109 18.47 10.71 -11.28
C ASP A 109 18.02 12.12 -11.64
N TRP A 110 17.93 12.98 -10.64
CA TRP A 110 17.67 14.39 -10.83
C TRP A 110 18.98 15.11 -11.18
N VAL A 111 19.17 15.40 -12.46
CA VAL A 111 20.37 16.05 -12.98
C VAL A 111 20.16 17.56 -13.05
N GLY A 112 21.07 18.32 -12.44
CA GLY A 112 21.06 19.79 -12.46
C GLY A 112 20.71 20.45 -11.12
N GLY A 113 20.52 19.70 -10.05
CA GLY A 113 20.30 20.21 -8.70
C GLY A 113 19.12 21.20 -8.62
N ASN A 114 19.37 22.42 -8.12
CA ASN A 114 18.35 23.47 -8.01
C ASN A 114 18.20 24.32 -9.29
N ASN A 115 18.79 23.92 -10.40
CA ASN A 115 18.66 24.61 -11.66
C ASN A 115 17.22 24.48 -12.16
N PRO A 116 16.57 25.57 -12.65
CA PRO A 116 15.24 25.49 -13.25
C PRO A 116 15.19 24.60 -14.52
N ASN A 117 16.34 24.34 -15.13
CA ASN A 117 16.49 23.43 -16.27
C ASN A 117 16.89 22.00 -15.87
N ALA A 118 16.82 21.67 -14.57
CA ALA A 118 17.10 20.31 -14.11
C ALA A 118 16.19 19.28 -14.80
N VAL A 119 16.78 18.17 -15.22
CA VAL A 119 16.09 17.11 -15.95
C VAL A 119 16.14 15.80 -15.16
N CYS A 120 15.17 14.97 -15.40
CA CYS A 120 15.11 13.62 -14.85
C CYS A 120 15.77 12.64 -15.83
N SER A 121 16.82 11.94 -15.41
CA SER A 121 17.55 11.00 -16.26
C SER A 121 17.78 9.64 -15.60
N PHE A 122 17.68 8.56 -16.37
CA PHE A 122 18.02 7.20 -15.93
C PHE A 122 19.51 6.90 -15.95
N PHE A 123 20.29 7.75 -16.61
CA PHE A 123 21.73 7.53 -16.74
C PHE A 123 22.48 8.69 -16.08
N PRO A 124 23.65 8.43 -15.48
CA PRO A 124 24.53 9.49 -15.05
C PRO A 124 24.91 10.34 -16.26
N PHE A 125 24.30 11.48 -16.38
CA PHE A 125 24.52 12.40 -17.49
C PHE A 125 25.57 13.42 -17.08
N ASP A 126 26.60 13.60 -17.90
CA ASP A 126 27.49 14.72 -17.78
C ASP A 126 26.71 15.98 -18.21
N THR A 127 26.44 16.87 -17.24
CA THR A 127 25.70 18.11 -17.49
C THR A 127 26.38 19.04 -18.50
N ASN A 128 27.68 18.81 -18.76
CA ASN A 128 28.44 19.56 -19.77
C ASN A 128 28.20 19.05 -21.21
N GLN A 129 27.50 17.91 -21.35
CA GLN A 129 27.18 17.35 -22.67
C GLN A 129 25.69 17.45 -23.02
N LEU A 130 24.92 18.24 -22.29
CA LEU A 130 23.54 18.51 -22.70
C LEU A 130 23.56 19.28 -24.03
N PRO A 131 22.89 18.77 -25.08
CA PRO A 131 22.80 19.49 -26.35
C PRO A 131 22.16 20.86 -26.10
N GLU A 132 22.78 21.91 -26.53
CA GLU A 132 22.22 23.25 -26.50
C GLU A 132 21.24 23.43 -27.65
N GLY A 133 20.03 23.88 -27.35
CA GLY A 133 19.02 24.20 -28.36
C GLY A 133 17.59 23.84 -27.97
N PRO A 134 16.58 24.28 -28.70
CA PRO A 134 15.17 24.07 -28.37
C PRO A 134 14.71 22.61 -28.38
N ASN A 135 15.52 21.69 -28.92
CA ASN A 135 15.26 20.25 -28.93
C ASN A 135 16.14 19.46 -27.93
N ALA A 136 16.85 20.13 -27.07
CA ALA A 136 17.86 19.57 -26.19
C ALA A 136 17.31 18.79 -24.99
N ALA A 137 16.04 18.78 -24.77
CA ALA A 137 15.43 18.05 -23.68
C ALA A 137 15.00 16.63 -24.10
N VAL A 138 15.96 15.77 -24.37
CA VAL A 138 15.69 14.33 -24.28
C VAL A 138 15.65 13.98 -22.80
N ALA A 139 14.51 14.23 -22.17
CA ALA A 139 14.24 13.72 -20.84
C ALA A 139 14.17 12.19 -20.93
N ILE A 140 15.26 11.52 -20.59
CA ILE A 140 15.37 10.05 -20.57
C ILE A 140 14.73 9.49 -19.30
N GLY A 141 13.99 10.29 -18.55
CA GLY A 141 13.30 9.93 -17.33
C GLY A 141 11.85 10.36 -17.32
N ALA A 142 11.07 9.88 -16.38
CA ALA A 142 9.70 10.31 -16.16
C ALA A 142 9.62 11.23 -14.95
N VAL A 143 8.89 12.34 -15.10
CA VAL A 143 8.63 13.28 -14.01
C VAL A 143 7.39 12.82 -13.24
N GLY A 144 7.42 12.90 -11.91
CA GLY A 144 6.28 12.58 -11.06
C GLY A 144 5.09 13.49 -11.36
N GLY A 145 3.96 12.87 -11.70
CA GLY A 145 2.66 13.52 -11.81
C GLY A 145 1.88 13.47 -10.49
N PRO A 146 0.64 14.00 -10.48
CA PRO A 146 -0.22 13.90 -9.31
C PRO A 146 -0.62 12.45 -9.03
N ASP A 147 -0.69 12.10 -7.74
CA ASP A 147 -1.14 10.78 -7.30
C ASP A 147 -2.61 10.56 -7.62
N ILE A 148 -2.93 9.40 -8.14
CA ILE A 148 -4.31 8.95 -8.35
C ILE A 148 -4.72 8.10 -7.16
N LEU A 149 -5.49 8.68 -6.25
CA LEU A 149 -5.94 8.00 -5.06
C LEU A 149 -7.24 7.23 -5.30
N PRO A 150 -7.40 6.04 -4.70
CA PRO A 150 -8.65 5.28 -4.79
C PRO A 150 -9.74 5.89 -3.92
N LYS A 151 -10.94 5.30 -4.00
CA LYS A 151 -12.04 5.68 -3.12
C LYS A 151 -11.72 5.33 -1.66
N GLN A 152 -12.06 6.24 -0.76
CA GLN A 152 -11.81 6.11 0.67
C GLN A 152 -12.58 4.93 1.31
N VAL A 153 -13.77 4.63 0.81
CA VAL A 153 -14.68 3.65 1.38
C VAL A 153 -14.93 2.47 0.42
N GLY A 154 -15.40 1.36 0.99
CA GLY A 154 -15.84 0.20 0.20
C GLY A 154 -14.85 -0.96 0.17
N SER A 155 -13.77 -0.87 0.93
CA SER A 155 -12.90 -2.02 1.21
C SER A 155 -13.47 -2.84 2.35
N GLY A 156 -13.38 -4.15 2.25
CA GLY A 156 -13.87 -5.06 3.28
C GLY A 156 -13.86 -6.50 2.80
N GLY A 157 -14.33 -7.40 3.64
CA GLY A 157 -14.34 -8.80 3.30
C GLY A 157 -15.19 -9.66 4.22
N ILE A 158 -15.35 -10.88 3.81
CA ILE A 158 -15.96 -11.96 4.59
C ILE A 158 -15.05 -13.18 4.57
N GLY A 159 -15.04 -13.90 5.66
CA GLY A 159 -14.26 -15.11 5.81
C GLY A 159 -15.04 -16.19 6.56
N LEU A 160 -14.80 -17.42 6.22
CA LEU A 160 -15.32 -18.59 6.91
C LEU A 160 -14.15 -19.49 7.30
N ARG A 161 -14.03 -19.76 8.59
CA ARG A 161 -13.02 -20.67 9.13
C ARG A 161 -13.74 -21.91 9.64
N GLN A 162 -13.31 -23.07 9.17
CA GLN A 162 -13.86 -24.38 9.52
C GLN A 162 -12.77 -25.27 10.05
N ARG A 163 -12.88 -25.66 11.31
CA ARG A 163 -12.04 -26.70 11.88
C ARG A 163 -12.53 -28.08 11.47
N ILE A 164 -11.68 -28.81 10.78
CA ILE A 164 -12.00 -30.18 10.31
C ILE A 164 -11.56 -31.18 11.36
N SER A 165 -10.34 -31.05 11.88
CA SER A 165 -9.79 -31.87 12.94
C SER A 165 -9.22 -30.99 14.05
N GLU A 166 -8.61 -31.60 15.06
CA GLU A 166 -7.92 -30.84 16.12
C GLU A 166 -6.70 -30.07 15.61
N GLU A 167 -6.07 -30.59 14.54
CA GLU A 167 -4.85 -30.04 13.96
C GLU A 167 -5.08 -29.29 12.63
N THR A 168 -6.28 -29.43 12.03
CA THR A 168 -6.55 -28.90 10.68
C THR A 168 -7.70 -27.92 10.68
N GLU A 169 -7.43 -26.71 10.22
CA GLU A 169 -8.43 -25.67 9.98
C GLU A 169 -8.37 -25.21 8.51
N LEU A 170 -9.53 -25.08 7.87
CA LEU A 170 -9.66 -24.49 6.56
C LEU A 170 -10.27 -23.09 6.67
N GLY A 171 -9.68 -22.14 5.96
CA GLY A 171 -10.16 -20.77 5.85
C GLY A 171 -10.50 -20.41 4.41
N PHE A 172 -11.70 -19.90 4.21
CA PHE A 172 -12.16 -19.34 2.93
C PHE A 172 -12.37 -17.86 3.12
N TYR A 173 -11.75 -17.03 2.26
CA TYR A 173 -11.81 -15.59 2.39
C TYR A 173 -12.16 -14.94 1.07
N TYR A 174 -13.06 -13.98 1.10
CA TYR A 174 -13.35 -13.09 0.00
C TYR A 174 -13.08 -11.66 0.44
N LEU A 175 -12.19 -10.96 -0.27
CA LEU A 175 -11.79 -9.61 0.03
C LEU A 175 -12.01 -8.71 -1.19
N ARG A 176 -12.54 -7.53 -0.95
CA ARG A 176 -12.54 -6.41 -1.87
C ARG A 176 -11.74 -5.29 -1.24
N TYR A 177 -10.69 -4.89 -1.88
CA TYR A 177 -9.80 -3.84 -1.36
C TYR A 177 -9.28 -2.96 -2.49
N ASN A 178 -8.87 -1.77 -2.13
CA ASN A 178 -8.09 -0.90 -2.99
C ASN A 178 -6.61 -1.11 -2.65
N GLU A 179 -5.75 -1.18 -3.68
CA GLU A 179 -4.31 -1.35 -3.51
C GLU A 179 -3.75 -0.19 -2.67
N ARG A 180 -2.80 -0.52 -1.78
CA ARG A 180 -2.19 0.43 -0.85
C ARG A 180 -0.73 0.70 -1.15
N ILE A 181 -0.11 -0.18 -1.91
CA ILE A 181 1.25 0.01 -2.41
C ILE A 181 1.15 0.85 -3.68
N PRO A 182 1.91 1.96 -3.79
CA PRO A 182 1.88 2.78 -4.98
C PRO A 182 2.38 2.00 -6.19
N LEU A 183 1.55 1.99 -7.24
CA LEU A 183 1.90 1.40 -8.52
C LEU A 183 2.28 2.53 -9.49
N PRO A 184 3.50 2.54 -10.02
CA PRO A 184 3.91 3.54 -10.99
C PRO A 184 3.16 3.31 -12.31
N ALA A 185 2.40 4.33 -12.76
CA ALA A 185 1.79 4.36 -14.08
C ALA A 185 2.57 5.32 -14.98
N ILE A 186 3.29 4.78 -15.95
CA ILE A 186 4.06 5.59 -16.90
C ILE A 186 3.17 5.93 -18.10
N ARG A 187 2.95 7.21 -18.33
CA ARG A 187 2.30 7.70 -19.56
C ARG A 187 3.39 8.09 -20.55
N TYR A 188 3.31 7.52 -21.72
CA TYR A 188 4.19 7.83 -22.84
C TYR A 188 3.60 8.97 -23.66
N ASN A 189 4.39 9.97 -24.01
CA ASN A 189 4.02 11.08 -24.92
C ASN A 189 2.73 11.84 -24.51
N ASP A 190 2.65 12.30 -23.29
CA ASP A 190 1.60 13.28 -22.95
C ASP A 190 2.04 14.66 -23.50
N PRO A 191 1.37 15.20 -24.52
CA PRO A 191 1.74 16.51 -25.10
C PRO A 191 1.59 17.65 -24.08
N ALA A 192 0.84 17.47 -22.99
CA ALA A 192 0.71 18.44 -21.92
C ALA A 192 2.02 18.61 -21.12
N VAL A 193 2.84 17.56 -21.04
CA VAL A 193 4.14 17.62 -20.37
C VAL A 193 5.19 18.31 -21.25
N ILE A 194 5.02 18.23 -22.58
CA ILE A 194 5.91 18.89 -23.55
C ILE A 194 5.52 20.35 -23.70
N GLY A 195 4.22 20.69 -23.62
CA GLY A 195 3.72 22.06 -23.79
C GLY A 195 3.84 22.98 -22.56
N ALA A 196 4.09 22.42 -21.38
CA ALA A 196 4.29 23.23 -20.16
C ALA A 196 5.69 23.90 -20.08
N ARG A 197 6.49 23.81 -21.12
CA ARG A 197 7.82 24.41 -21.24
C ARG A 197 7.95 25.46 -22.35
N SER A 198 6.83 25.99 -22.87
CA SER A 198 6.83 27.14 -23.77
C SER A 198 6.54 28.43 -23.02
#